data_4aea409362e9ba2c7dc42e74eb5d923e
#
_entry.id   4aea409362e9ba2c7dc42e74eb5d923e
#
_cell.length_a   1.000
_cell.length_b   1.000
_cell.length_c   1.000
_cell.angle_alpha   90.00
_cell.angle_beta   90.00
_cell.angle_gamma   90.00
#
_symmetry.space_group_name_H-M   'P 1'
#
loop_
_entity.id
_entity.type
_entity.pdbx_description
1 polymer ?
#
loop_
_entity_poly.entity_id
_entity_poly.type
_entity_poly.pdbx_seq_one_letter_code
_entity_poly.pdbx_strand_id
1 'polypeptide(L)'
;TLIFTKASTFKNLREEVDRFENDFWSGGDLNALFKELSSQTEGEAIGMANLFIKGYGEHDRLTQGGQVKVNKDDLVDGVHRAMRVALSRETEVLESRLSFLATVGSTSPYVGLFGTVWGIMNSFRSLGAMQSVSIATVAPGISEALIATAMGLFAAIPAVIAYNRFSNDSEALISRYEIFMEEFLSIVSRHALNRGRDVRREP
;
A
#
# COMPACT_ATOMS: atom_id res chain seq x y z
N THR A 1 6.63 -16.12 -5.73
CA THR A 1 6.11 -15.22 -6.78
C THR A 1 5.54 -13.93 -6.16
N LEU A 2 4.59 -13.99 -5.22
CA LEU A 2 3.91 -12.81 -4.63
C LEU A 2 4.92 -11.83 -3.98
N ILE A 3 5.89 -12.32 -3.21
CA ILE A 3 6.90 -11.50 -2.52
C ILE A 3 7.75 -10.73 -3.56
N PHE A 4 8.21 -11.39 -4.61
CA PHE A 4 9.02 -10.75 -5.66
C PHE A 4 8.22 -9.70 -6.44
N THR A 5 6.97 -10.01 -6.80
CA THR A 5 6.10 -9.05 -7.49
C THR A 5 5.88 -7.80 -6.63
N LYS A 6 5.56 -8.00 -5.34
CA LYS A 6 5.33 -6.87 -4.42
C LYS A 6 6.60 -6.04 -4.20
N ALA A 7 7.76 -6.68 -4.06
CA ALA A 7 9.04 -5.99 -3.93
C ALA A 7 9.35 -5.11 -5.16
N SER A 8 9.10 -5.61 -6.37
CA SER A 8 9.25 -4.82 -7.60
C SER A 8 8.28 -3.66 -7.65
N THR A 9 7.02 -3.88 -7.26
CA THR A 9 6.01 -2.81 -7.21
C THR A 9 6.42 -1.67 -6.26
N PHE A 10 6.85 -1.98 -5.03
CA PHE A 10 7.31 -0.96 -4.09
C PHE A 10 8.55 -0.21 -4.56
N LYS A 11 9.48 -0.90 -5.23
CA LYS A 11 10.65 -0.25 -5.82
C LYS A 11 10.23 0.76 -6.90
N ASN A 12 9.38 0.34 -7.83
CA ASN A 12 8.91 1.21 -8.91
C ASN A 12 8.13 2.42 -8.38
N LEU A 13 7.27 2.21 -7.37
CA LEU A 13 6.51 3.30 -6.74
C LEU A 13 7.41 4.32 -6.04
N ARG A 14 8.48 3.88 -5.38
CA ARG A 14 9.46 4.81 -4.77
C ARG A 14 10.17 5.64 -5.83
N GLU A 15 10.63 5.01 -6.90
CA GLU A 15 11.29 5.71 -8.00
C GLU A 15 10.36 6.70 -8.70
N GLU A 16 9.06 6.38 -8.79
CA GLU A 16 8.05 7.27 -9.33
C GLU A 16 7.79 8.47 -8.41
N VAL A 17 7.66 8.23 -7.11
CA VAL A 17 7.50 9.30 -6.11
C VAL A 17 8.69 10.23 -6.12
N ASP A 18 9.91 9.70 -6.14
CA ASP A 18 11.13 10.51 -6.18
C ASP A 18 11.21 11.36 -7.45
N ARG A 19 10.82 10.83 -8.60
CA ARG A 19 10.75 11.59 -9.87
C ARG A 19 9.69 12.68 -9.79
N PHE A 20 8.48 12.33 -9.37
CA PHE A 20 7.39 13.28 -9.26
C PHE A 20 7.72 14.45 -8.32
N GLU A 21 8.29 14.18 -7.14
CA GLU A 21 8.71 15.22 -6.20
C GLU A 21 9.76 16.15 -6.83
N ASN A 22 10.76 15.59 -7.53
CA ASN A 22 11.76 16.41 -8.22
C ASN A 22 11.13 17.31 -9.29
N ASP A 23 10.21 16.79 -10.08
CA ASP A 23 9.54 17.54 -11.15
C ASP A 23 8.63 18.62 -10.53
N PHE A 24 7.85 18.28 -9.51
CA PHE A 24 6.96 19.20 -8.82
C PHE A 24 7.72 20.37 -8.15
N TRP A 25 8.81 20.06 -7.44
CA TRP A 25 9.60 21.07 -6.72
C TRP A 25 10.62 21.80 -7.59
N SER A 26 10.78 21.42 -8.86
CA SER A 26 11.65 22.16 -9.81
C SER A 26 11.15 23.59 -10.11
N GLY A 27 9.94 23.95 -9.67
CA GLY A 27 9.35 25.28 -9.85
C GLY A 27 8.71 25.51 -11.22
N GLY A 28 8.40 24.44 -11.94
CA GLY A 28 7.69 24.50 -13.22
C GLY A 28 6.23 24.97 -13.11
N ASP A 29 5.59 25.18 -14.27
CA ASP A 29 4.17 25.51 -14.35
C ASP A 29 3.32 24.27 -13.97
N LEU A 30 2.55 24.38 -12.89
CA LEU A 30 1.66 23.30 -12.41
C LEU A 30 0.63 22.89 -13.47
N ASN A 31 0.19 23.81 -14.31
CA ASN A 31 -0.75 23.51 -15.40
C ASN A 31 -0.07 22.67 -16.50
N ALA A 32 1.18 22.97 -16.83
CA ALA A 32 1.97 22.19 -17.78
C ALA A 32 2.19 20.77 -17.24
N LEU A 33 2.60 20.63 -15.96
CA LEU A 33 2.79 19.35 -15.29
C LEU A 33 1.48 18.54 -15.26
N PHE A 34 0.35 19.17 -14.94
CA PHE A 34 -0.97 18.53 -14.95
C PHE A 34 -1.33 17.97 -16.34
N LYS A 35 -1.14 18.77 -17.39
CA LYS A 35 -1.41 18.34 -18.77
C LYS A 35 -0.51 17.18 -19.19
N GLU A 36 0.76 17.26 -18.87
CA GLU A 36 1.73 16.21 -19.16
C GLU A 36 1.34 14.89 -18.50
N LEU A 37 1.15 14.89 -17.17
CA LEU A 37 0.78 13.70 -16.41
C LEU A 37 -0.59 13.14 -16.85
N SER A 38 -1.56 14.00 -17.12
CA SER A 38 -2.89 13.58 -17.57
C SER A 38 -2.87 12.97 -18.97
N SER A 39 -1.94 13.40 -19.84
CA SER A 39 -1.81 12.87 -21.21
C SER A 39 -1.00 11.58 -21.27
N GLN A 40 0.00 11.42 -20.41
CA GLN A 40 0.86 10.23 -20.39
C GLN A 40 0.18 9.00 -19.78
N THR A 41 -0.83 9.19 -18.94
CA THR A 41 -1.34 8.12 -18.08
C THR A 41 -2.72 7.61 -18.49
N GLU A 42 -3.26 7.91 -19.67
CA GLU A 42 -4.57 7.39 -20.17
C GLU A 42 -5.55 6.85 -19.06
N GLY A 43 -5.62 7.53 -17.90
CA GLY A 43 -6.52 7.18 -16.78
C GLY A 43 -5.94 6.31 -15.67
N GLU A 44 -4.68 5.89 -15.71
CA GLU A 44 -4.02 5.04 -14.71
C GLU A 44 -2.82 5.70 -14.02
N ALA A 45 -2.90 6.99 -13.68
CA ALA A 45 -1.91 7.57 -12.77
C ALA A 45 -1.95 6.81 -11.43
N ILE A 46 -0.77 6.47 -10.92
CA ILE A 46 -0.60 5.72 -9.67
C ILE A 46 0.18 6.61 -8.69
N GLY A 47 -0.03 6.38 -7.42
CA GLY A 47 0.79 7.01 -6.38
C GLY A 47 0.58 8.53 -6.27
N MET A 48 1.68 9.27 -6.07
CA MET A 48 1.65 10.70 -5.81
C MET A 48 1.15 11.51 -7.01
N ALA A 49 1.47 11.10 -8.24
CA ALA A 49 0.98 11.73 -9.45
C ALA A 49 -0.56 11.69 -9.55
N ASN A 50 -1.18 10.59 -9.12
CA ASN A 50 -2.64 10.47 -9.06
C ASN A 50 -3.25 11.46 -8.06
N LEU A 51 -2.65 11.61 -6.87
CA LEU A 51 -3.10 12.60 -5.87
C LEU A 51 -3.06 14.01 -6.46
N PHE A 52 -1.96 14.37 -7.14
CA PHE A 52 -1.82 15.66 -7.79
C PHE A 52 -2.87 15.87 -8.87
N ILE A 53 -3.05 14.91 -9.78
CA ILE A 53 -4.06 15.00 -10.87
C ILE A 53 -5.45 15.21 -10.30
N LYS A 54 -5.85 14.48 -9.25
CA LYS A 54 -7.17 14.62 -8.63
C LYS A 54 -7.32 15.95 -7.90
N GLY A 55 -6.29 16.39 -7.18
CA GLY A 55 -6.29 17.66 -6.46
C GLY A 55 -6.31 18.86 -7.42
N TYR A 56 -5.40 18.86 -8.40
CA TYR A 56 -5.32 19.96 -9.37
C TYR A 56 -6.54 20.00 -10.29
N GLY A 57 -7.05 18.85 -10.73
CA GLY A 57 -8.27 18.78 -11.53
C GLY A 57 -9.49 19.36 -10.80
N GLU A 58 -9.62 19.11 -9.51
CA GLU A 58 -10.69 19.71 -8.71
C GLU A 58 -10.48 21.21 -8.51
N HIS A 59 -9.24 21.65 -8.27
CA HIS A 59 -8.90 23.07 -8.23
C HIS A 59 -9.28 23.77 -9.54
N ASP A 60 -8.90 23.19 -10.67
CA ASP A 60 -9.20 23.75 -12.01
C ASP A 60 -10.71 23.80 -12.27
N ARG A 61 -11.44 22.74 -11.96
CA ARG A 61 -12.90 22.66 -12.07
C ARG A 61 -13.60 23.75 -11.27
N LEU A 62 -13.19 23.97 -10.03
CA LEU A 62 -13.80 24.97 -9.14
C LEU A 62 -13.43 26.40 -9.53
N THR A 63 -12.28 26.61 -10.17
CA THR A 63 -11.82 27.94 -10.57
C THR A 63 -12.28 28.34 -11.97
N GLN A 64 -12.49 27.40 -12.91
CA GLN A 64 -12.97 27.67 -14.28
C GLN A 64 -14.51 27.75 -14.37
N GLY A 65 -15.26 27.24 -13.40
CA GLY A 65 -16.72 27.19 -13.39
C GLY A 65 -17.46 28.52 -13.35
N GLY A 66 -16.77 29.63 -13.48
CA GLY A 66 -17.15 31.00 -13.93
C GLY A 66 -18.39 31.70 -13.37
N GLN A 67 -19.28 31.04 -12.66
CA GLN A 67 -20.55 31.64 -12.22
C GLN A 67 -20.70 31.80 -10.68
N VAL A 68 -19.84 31.21 -9.89
CA VAL A 68 -19.86 31.35 -8.44
C VAL A 68 -18.48 31.73 -7.95
N LYS A 69 -18.34 32.86 -7.24
CA LYS A 69 -17.13 33.18 -6.49
C LYS A 69 -16.97 32.10 -5.42
N VAL A 70 -16.23 31.04 -5.74
CA VAL A 70 -15.89 29.99 -4.77
C VAL A 70 -15.09 30.64 -3.66
N ASN A 71 -15.56 30.51 -2.42
CA ASN A 71 -14.84 30.98 -1.26
C ASN A 71 -13.52 30.17 -1.15
N LYS A 72 -12.48 30.81 -0.59
CA LYS A 72 -11.20 30.16 -0.35
C LYS A 72 -11.34 28.84 0.39
N ASP A 73 -12.15 28.83 1.45
CA ASP A 73 -12.33 27.67 2.31
C ASP A 73 -13.04 26.53 1.53
N ASP A 74 -14.05 26.84 0.74
CA ASP A 74 -14.73 25.86 -0.13
C ASP A 74 -13.79 25.27 -1.21
N LEU A 75 -12.87 26.10 -1.75
CA LEU A 75 -11.87 25.64 -2.72
C LEU A 75 -10.89 24.67 -2.07
N VAL A 76 -10.32 25.03 -0.91
CA VAL A 76 -9.36 24.21 -0.18
C VAL A 76 -10.01 22.90 0.26
N ASP A 77 -11.23 22.96 0.78
CA ASP A 77 -11.98 21.78 1.23
C ASP A 77 -12.33 20.86 0.05
N GLY A 78 -12.68 21.41 -1.10
CA GLY A 78 -12.95 20.63 -2.32
C GLY A 78 -11.70 19.86 -2.78
N VAL A 79 -10.58 20.56 -2.90
CA VAL A 79 -9.30 19.96 -3.28
C VAL A 79 -8.85 18.90 -2.25
N HIS A 80 -8.93 19.22 -0.96
CA HIS A 80 -8.59 18.28 0.11
C HIS A 80 -9.42 17.00 0.02
N ARG A 81 -10.73 17.12 -0.18
CA ARG A 81 -11.62 15.98 -0.32
C ARG A 81 -11.28 15.11 -1.52
N ALA A 82 -10.97 15.73 -2.67
CA ALA A 82 -10.56 14.99 -3.87
C ALA A 82 -9.27 14.21 -3.67
N MET A 83 -8.26 14.85 -3.07
CA MET A 83 -6.97 14.21 -2.77
C MET A 83 -7.11 13.11 -1.72
N ARG A 84 -7.94 13.31 -0.70
CA ARG A 84 -8.20 12.31 0.34
C ARG A 84 -8.85 11.04 -0.19
N VAL A 85 -9.76 11.15 -1.16
CA VAL A 85 -10.35 10.00 -1.85
C VAL A 85 -9.29 9.27 -2.67
N ALA A 86 -8.42 10.00 -3.36
CA ALA A 86 -7.30 9.41 -4.10
C ALA A 86 -6.33 8.69 -3.15
N LEU A 87 -5.93 9.33 -2.04
CA LEU A 87 -5.06 8.75 -1.02
C LEU A 87 -5.63 7.44 -0.47
N SER A 88 -6.92 7.40 -0.15
CA SER A 88 -7.56 6.17 0.35
C SER A 88 -7.46 5.02 -0.64
N ARG A 89 -7.62 5.28 -1.94
CA ARG A 89 -7.48 4.26 -3.00
C ARG A 89 -6.05 3.80 -3.16
N GLU A 90 -5.08 4.72 -3.13
CA GLU A 90 -3.66 4.37 -3.18
C GLU A 90 -3.24 3.54 -1.98
N THR A 91 -3.73 3.87 -0.77
CA THR A 91 -3.51 3.08 0.44
C THR A 91 -4.04 1.66 0.28
N GLU A 92 -5.25 1.48 -0.26
CA GLU A 92 -5.82 0.16 -0.52
C GLU A 92 -4.95 -0.66 -1.49
N VAL A 93 -4.41 -0.04 -2.53
CA VAL A 93 -3.48 -0.69 -3.48
C VAL A 93 -2.17 -1.09 -2.79
N LEU A 94 -1.58 -0.18 -1.99
CA LEU A 94 -0.34 -0.44 -1.24
C LEU A 94 -0.50 -1.59 -0.25
N GLU A 95 -1.60 -1.63 0.49
CA GLU A 95 -1.89 -2.64 1.50
C GLU A 95 -2.45 -3.95 0.91
N SER A 96 -2.81 -3.94 -0.38
CA SER A 96 -3.36 -5.13 -1.04
C SER A 96 -2.45 -6.35 -0.84
N ARG A 97 -3.04 -7.52 -0.53
CA ARG A 97 -2.35 -8.80 -0.32
C ARG A 97 -1.40 -8.85 0.90
N LEU A 98 -1.24 -7.78 1.68
CA LEU A 98 -0.48 -7.85 2.95
C LEU A 98 -1.19 -8.75 3.95
N SER A 99 -2.51 -8.70 4.01
CA SER A 99 -3.34 -9.58 4.84
C SER A 99 -3.12 -11.06 4.55
N PHE A 100 -2.90 -11.43 3.28
CA PHE A 100 -2.55 -12.80 2.92
C PHE A 100 -1.20 -13.24 3.50
N LEU A 101 -0.17 -12.40 3.41
CA LEU A 101 1.14 -12.69 4.00
C LEU A 101 1.05 -12.81 5.53
N ALA A 102 0.29 -11.93 6.17
CA ALA A 102 0.03 -11.99 7.61
C ALA A 102 -0.66 -13.32 7.98
N THR A 103 -1.67 -13.72 7.22
CA THR A 103 -2.39 -14.98 7.44
C THR A 103 -1.47 -16.19 7.28
N VAL A 104 -0.70 -16.27 6.19
CA VAL A 104 0.27 -17.36 6.00
C VAL A 104 1.28 -17.38 7.13
N GLY A 105 1.84 -16.22 7.50
CA GLY A 105 2.81 -16.12 8.57
C GLY A 105 2.29 -16.59 9.94
N SER A 106 1.05 -16.24 10.25
CA SER A 106 0.43 -16.59 11.54
C SER A 106 -0.15 -18.00 11.60
N THR A 107 -0.69 -18.52 10.49
CA THR A 107 -1.43 -19.81 10.51
C THR A 107 -0.56 -21.00 10.12
N SER A 108 0.44 -20.85 9.25
CA SER A 108 1.27 -21.98 8.78
C SER A 108 1.97 -22.74 9.89
N PRO A 109 2.49 -22.13 11.00
CA PRO A 109 3.06 -22.88 12.11
C PRO A 109 2.04 -23.80 12.79
N TYR A 110 0.78 -23.35 12.90
CA TYR A 110 -0.28 -24.16 13.52
C TYR A 110 -0.70 -25.31 12.61
N VAL A 111 -0.69 -25.12 11.29
CA VAL A 111 -0.91 -26.18 10.31
C VAL A 111 0.20 -27.23 10.42
N GLY A 112 1.44 -26.79 10.54
CA GLY A 112 2.57 -27.69 10.78
C GLY A 112 2.46 -28.45 12.10
N LEU A 113 2.10 -27.77 13.18
CA LEU A 113 1.87 -28.38 14.50
C LEU A 113 0.73 -29.42 14.44
N PHE A 114 -0.36 -29.08 13.79
CA PHE A 114 -1.46 -30.02 13.58
C PHE A 114 -0.99 -31.29 12.85
N GLY A 115 -0.17 -31.12 11.79
CA GLY A 115 0.43 -32.26 11.09
C GLY A 115 1.28 -33.14 12.00
N THR A 116 2.06 -32.55 12.91
CA THR A 116 2.88 -33.27 13.90
C THR A 116 2.01 -34.06 14.87
N VAL A 117 1.02 -33.43 15.47
CA VAL A 117 0.10 -34.08 16.41
C VAL A 117 -0.64 -35.23 15.74
N TRP A 118 -1.14 -35.03 14.54
CA TRP A 118 -1.83 -36.03 13.74
C TRP A 118 -0.92 -37.23 13.39
N GLY A 119 0.30 -36.95 12.93
CA GLY A 119 1.27 -37.99 12.56
C GLY A 119 1.72 -38.82 13.76
N ILE A 120 2.02 -38.17 14.90
CA ILE A 120 2.37 -38.87 16.13
C ILE A 120 1.20 -39.72 16.63
N MET A 121 -0.01 -39.17 16.62
CA MET A 121 -1.21 -39.93 17.03
C MET A 121 -1.39 -41.18 16.16
N ASN A 122 -1.23 -41.10 14.86
CA ASN A 122 -1.32 -42.25 13.96
C ASN A 122 -0.24 -43.28 14.20
N SER A 123 1.01 -42.83 14.49
CA SER A 123 2.12 -43.70 14.82
C SER A 123 1.84 -44.51 16.08
N PHE A 124 1.27 -43.90 17.13
CA PHE A 124 0.88 -44.60 18.37
C PHE A 124 -0.35 -45.49 18.18
N ARG A 125 -1.31 -45.10 17.35
CA ARG A 125 -2.46 -45.99 17.05
C ARG A 125 -2.06 -47.28 16.38
N SER A 126 -1.06 -47.28 15.52
CA SER A 126 -0.53 -48.49 14.87
C SER A 126 0.13 -49.46 15.86
N LEU A 127 0.69 -48.99 16.98
CA LEU A 127 1.25 -49.85 18.04
C LEU A 127 0.19 -50.67 18.75
N GLY A 128 -1.02 -50.12 18.94
CA GLY A 128 -2.10 -50.85 19.64
C GLY A 128 -2.54 -52.17 18.95
N ALA A 129 -2.17 -52.37 17.69
CA ALA A 129 -2.46 -53.56 16.91
C ALA A 129 -1.30 -54.58 16.87
N MET A 130 -0.13 -54.28 17.51
CA MET A 130 1.07 -55.11 17.41
C MET A 130 1.33 -55.85 18.73
N GLN A 131 1.77 -57.12 18.59
CA GLN A 131 2.13 -57.95 19.74
C GLN A 131 3.49 -57.64 20.36
N SER A 132 4.38 -56.95 19.62
CA SER A 132 5.68 -56.49 20.11
C SER A 132 5.88 -55.04 19.69
N VAL A 133 6.19 -54.19 20.69
CA VAL A 133 6.41 -52.75 20.48
C VAL A 133 7.91 -52.48 20.42
N SER A 134 8.36 -51.83 19.32
CA SER A 134 9.73 -51.37 19.15
C SER A 134 9.74 -49.89 18.72
N ILE A 135 10.70 -49.12 19.21
CA ILE A 135 10.93 -47.74 18.79
C ILE A 135 11.15 -47.69 17.26
N ALA A 136 11.82 -48.68 16.68
CA ALA A 136 12.04 -48.77 15.25
C ALA A 136 10.74 -48.79 14.43
N THR A 137 9.65 -49.23 15.00
CA THR A 137 8.35 -49.26 14.34
C THR A 137 7.67 -47.88 14.22
N VAL A 138 7.87 -46.99 15.19
CA VAL A 138 7.23 -45.67 15.25
C VAL A 138 8.15 -44.54 14.76
N ALA A 139 9.46 -44.77 14.80
CA ALA A 139 10.43 -43.74 14.39
C ALA A 139 10.19 -43.12 13.01
N PRO A 140 9.85 -43.90 11.95
CA PRO A 140 9.53 -43.29 10.65
C PRO A 140 8.34 -42.34 10.70
N GLY A 141 7.23 -42.73 11.32
CA GLY A 141 6.03 -41.91 11.41
C GLY A 141 6.22 -40.65 12.27
N ILE A 142 7.02 -40.74 13.33
CA ILE A 142 7.40 -39.56 14.14
C ILE A 142 8.27 -38.63 13.28
N SER A 143 9.23 -39.17 12.51
CA SER A 143 10.07 -38.37 11.64
C SER A 143 9.27 -37.62 10.57
N GLU A 144 8.31 -38.28 9.92
CA GLU A 144 7.39 -37.66 8.95
C GLU A 144 6.56 -36.56 9.61
N ALA A 145 6.08 -36.81 10.83
CA ALA A 145 5.34 -35.81 11.58
C ALA A 145 6.17 -34.55 11.83
N LEU A 146 7.42 -34.68 12.23
CA LEU A 146 8.34 -33.54 12.45
C LEU A 146 8.59 -32.73 11.16
N ILE A 147 8.60 -33.37 10.00
CA ILE A 147 8.71 -32.69 8.70
C ILE A 147 7.52 -31.75 8.49
N ALA A 148 6.32 -32.12 8.90
CA ALA A 148 5.16 -31.24 8.76
C ALA A 148 5.32 -29.91 9.52
N THR A 149 5.88 -29.94 10.75
CA THR A 149 6.21 -28.71 11.49
C THR A 149 7.29 -27.90 10.77
N ALA A 150 8.33 -28.56 10.30
CA ALA A 150 9.42 -27.89 9.55
C ALA A 150 8.86 -27.16 8.30
N MET A 151 7.96 -27.79 7.55
CA MET A 151 7.31 -27.20 6.37
C MET A 151 6.39 -26.02 6.75
N GLY A 152 5.66 -26.11 7.86
CA GLY A 152 4.86 -25.01 8.38
C GLY A 152 5.71 -23.78 8.71
N LEU A 153 6.84 -23.98 9.38
CA LEU A 153 7.80 -22.92 9.70
C LEU A 153 8.49 -22.38 8.45
N PHE A 154 8.85 -23.25 7.51
CA PHE A 154 9.46 -22.86 6.23
C PHE A 154 8.56 -21.93 5.41
N ALA A 155 7.25 -22.13 5.47
CA ALA A 155 6.29 -21.25 4.82
C ALA A 155 6.07 -19.93 5.62
N ALA A 156 6.03 -20.02 6.95
CA ALA A 156 5.72 -18.88 7.82
C ALA A 156 6.83 -17.84 7.86
N ILE A 157 8.09 -18.25 8.00
CA ILE A 157 9.22 -17.34 8.20
C ILE A 157 9.36 -16.32 7.06
N PRO A 158 9.42 -16.73 5.77
CA PRO A 158 9.48 -15.77 4.68
C PRO A 158 8.25 -14.88 4.58
N ALA A 159 7.06 -15.41 4.93
CA ALA A 159 5.82 -14.65 4.89
C ALA A 159 5.81 -13.52 5.93
N VAL A 160 6.25 -13.80 7.17
CA VAL A 160 6.35 -12.79 8.23
C VAL A 160 7.40 -11.73 7.89
N ILE A 161 8.56 -12.13 7.41
CA ILE A 161 9.62 -11.19 7.00
C ILE A 161 9.12 -10.27 5.90
N ALA A 162 8.46 -10.83 4.87
CA ALA A 162 7.92 -10.06 3.76
C ALA A 162 6.78 -9.14 4.20
N TYR A 163 5.88 -9.60 5.06
CA TYR A 163 4.81 -8.80 5.63
C TYR A 163 5.35 -7.57 6.36
N ASN A 164 6.26 -7.77 7.31
CA ASN A 164 6.82 -6.68 8.10
C ASN A 164 7.54 -5.65 7.21
N ARG A 165 8.31 -6.12 6.22
CA ARG A 165 9.00 -5.23 5.29
C ARG A 165 8.01 -4.41 4.46
N PHE A 166 7.03 -5.05 3.85
CA PHE A 166 6.08 -4.34 2.98
C PHE A 166 5.08 -3.47 3.74
N SER A 167 4.76 -3.81 4.98
CA SER A 167 3.98 -2.94 5.87
C SER A 167 4.73 -1.63 6.13
N ASN A 168 6.00 -1.71 6.53
CA ASN A 168 6.82 -0.51 6.73
C ASN A 168 7.01 0.30 5.44
N ASP A 169 7.20 -0.37 4.31
CA ASP A 169 7.33 0.29 3.00
C ASP A 169 6.04 1.01 2.60
N SER A 170 4.87 0.41 2.90
CA SER A 170 3.56 1.01 2.67
C SER A 170 3.35 2.24 3.53
N GLU A 171 3.59 2.14 4.84
CA GLU A 171 3.47 3.25 5.79
C GLU A 171 4.35 4.43 5.40
N ALA A 172 5.58 4.17 4.97
CA ALA A 172 6.51 5.21 4.52
C ALA A 172 6.00 5.96 3.28
N LEU A 173 5.42 5.25 2.30
CA LEU A 173 4.86 5.88 1.09
C LEU A 173 3.57 6.65 1.41
N ILE A 174 2.69 6.11 2.25
CA ILE A 174 1.46 6.79 2.68
C ILE A 174 1.80 8.10 3.38
N SER A 175 2.79 8.09 4.28
CA SER A 175 3.25 9.30 4.97
C SER A 175 3.78 10.35 3.98
N ARG A 176 4.51 9.96 2.94
CA ARG A 176 4.96 10.90 1.88
C ARG A 176 3.78 11.50 1.12
N TYR A 177 2.77 10.69 0.82
CA TYR A 177 1.55 11.17 0.14
C TYR A 177 0.76 12.16 1.00
N GLU A 178 0.66 11.91 2.30
CA GLU A 178 0.02 12.82 3.26
C GLU A 178 0.76 14.16 3.34
N ILE A 179 2.09 14.12 3.46
CA ILE A 179 2.93 15.33 3.49
C ILE A 179 2.72 16.13 2.19
N PHE A 180 2.82 15.48 1.04
CA PHE A 180 2.58 16.13 -0.25
C PHE A 180 1.19 16.78 -0.34
N MET A 181 0.15 16.09 0.14
CA MET A 181 -1.21 16.62 0.16
C MET A 181 -1.30 17.91 0.98
N GLU A 182 -0.71 17.97 2.16
CA GLU A 182 -0.70 19.17 3.01
C GLU A 182 0.09 20.33 2.37
N GLU A 183 1.23 20.02 1.76
CA GLU A 183 2.04 21.01 1.04
C GLU A 183 1.30 21.59 -0.17
N PHE A 184 0.64 20.74 -0.95
CA PHE A 184 -0.17 21.16 -2.09
C PHE A 184 -1.36 22.03 -1.65
N LEU A 185 -2.06 21.67 -0.59
CA LEU A 185 -3.15 22.47 -0.02
C LEU A 185 -2.66 23.84 0.44
N SER A 186 -1.46 23.92 1.00
CA SER A 186 -0.82 25.20 1.36
C SER A 186 -0.59 26.08 0.13
N ILE A 187 -0.17 25.50 -1.00
CA ILE A 187 0.01 26.21 -2.28
C ILE A 187 -1.35 26.73 -2.78
N VAL A 188 -2.37 25.88 -2.84
CA VAL A 188 -3.73 26.24 -3.25
C VAL A 188 -4.29 27.37 -2.39
N SER A 189 -4.13 27.27 -1.07
CA SER A 189 -4.58 28.29 -0.12
C SER A 189 -3.91 29.66 -0.37
N ARG A 190 -2.61 29.68 -0.64
CA ARG A 190 -1.87 30.92 -0.96
C ARG A 190 -2.32 31.54 -2.28
N HIS A 191 -2.54 30.72 -3.32
CA HIS A 191 -3.03 31.21 -4.60
C HIS A 191 -4.44 31.81 -4.49
N ALA A 192 -5.33 31.19 -3.72
CA ALA A 192 -6.67 31.71 -3.47
C ALA A 192 -6.65 33.07 -2.75
N LEU A 193 -5.74 33.27 -1.78
CA LEU A 193 -5.56 34.56 -1.09
C LEU A 193 -5.08 35.67 -2.02
N ASN A 194 -4.17 35.39 -2.93
CA ASN A 194 -3.63 36.37 -3.86
C ASN A 194 -4.70 36.83 -4.88
N ARG A 195 -5.48 35.91 -5.44
CA ARG A 195 -6.63 36.24 -6.30
C ARG A 195 -7.64 37.15 -5.58
N GLY A 196 -7.94 36.90 -4.33
CA GLY A 196 -8.89 37.70 -3.55
C GLY A 196 -8.40 39.13 -3.25
N ARG A 197 -7.07 39.36 -3.28
CA ARG A 197 -6.45 40.71 -3.13
C ARG A 197 -6.52 41.52 -4.41
N ASP A 198 -6.30 40.89 -5.58
CA ASP A 198 -6.32 41.59 -6.86
C ASP A 198 -7.71 42.06 -7.24
N VAL A 199 -8.74 41.26 -6.97
CA VAL A 199 -10.17 41.68 -7.18
C VAL A 199 -10.60 42.85 -6.30
N ARG A 200 -9.97 43.09 -5.14
CA ARG A 200 -10.26 44.24 -4.27
C ARG A 200 -9.51 45.52 -4.66
N ARG A 201 -8.57 45.45 -5.61
CA ARG A 201 -7.74 46.58 -6.04
C ARG A 201 -8.17 47.17 -7.38
N GLU A 202 -9.12 46.56 -8.07
CA GLU A 202 -9.77 47.17 -9.22
C GLU A 202 -10.88 48.11 -8.74
N PRO A 203 -10.78 49.42 -9.02
CA PRO A 203 -11.72 50.45 -8.56
C PRO A 203 -13.08 50.36 -9.27
#